data_a6eb70333115a24322f754d46707316d
#
_entry.id   a6eb70333115a24322f754d46707316d
#
_cell.length_a   1.000
_cell.length_b   1.000
_cell.length_c   1.000
_cell.angle_alpha   90.00
_cell.angle_beta   90.00
_cell.angle_gamma   90.00
#
_symmetry.space_group_name_H-M   'P 1'
#
loop_
_entity.id
_entity.type
_entity.pdbx_description
1 polymer ?
#
loop_
_entity_poly.entity_id
_entity_poly.type
_entity_poly.pdbx_seq_one_letter_code
_entity_poly.pdbx_strand_id
1 'polypeptide(L)'
;MRPPLSGQVVTAIAPHAAPPAAARRRRAAWLAVTALALGLGTGLALRTSDAPSPATPLPVAGRPALVELGSTKCASCAAMQPVLAVLRSAGDGRLDVRVIDVFQQREAIRQWNVRAIPTQVFLDGQGRELERHVGFISGDDIHRTFARHGIAFDRPGASLGQ
;
A
#
# COMPACT_ATOMS: atom_id res chain seq x y z
N MET A 1 48.79 74.03 -29.62
CA MET A 1 47.44 74.47 -29.26
C MET A 1 46.66 73.28 -28.65
N ARG A 2 46.36 73.36 -27.35
CA ARG A 2 45.54 72.32 -26.69
C ARG A 2 44.17 72.96 -26.39
N PRO A 3 43.05 72.28 -26.64
CA PRO A 3 41.74 72.74 -26.21
C PRO A 3 41.51 72.45 -24.72
N PRO A 4 40.61 73.15 -24.02
CA PRO A 4 40.37 73.04 -22.59
C PRO A 4 39.43 71.89 -22.25
N LEU A 5 39.68 71.35 -21.07
CA LEU A 5 38.88 70.22 -20.46
C LEU A 5 37.53 70.78 -19.95
N SER A 6 36.45 70.28 -20.48
CA SER A 6 35.09 70.62 -20.05
C SER A 6 34.80 69.91 -18.72
N GLY A 7 34.17 70.62 -17.78
CA GLY A 7 33.88 70.23 -16.45
C GLY A 7 32.85 69.10 -16.35
N GLN A 8 33.13 68.15 -15.47
CA GLN A 8 32.18 67.14 -15.06
C GLN A 8 31.20 67.68 -14.03
N VAL A 9 29.94 67.74 -14.37
CA VAL A 9 28.85 68.01 -13.44
C VAL A 9 28.62 66.78 -12.54
N VAL A 10 29.06 66.87 -11.29
CA VAL A 10 28.79 65.88 -10.28
C VAL A 10 27.36 66.05 -9.77
N THR A 11 26.44 65.27 -10.24
CA THR A 11 25.07 65.25 -9.72
C THR A 11 25.06 64.62 -8.34
N ALA A 12 24.86 65.40 -7.29
CA ALA A 12 24.72 64.92 -5.91
C ALA A 12 23.42 64.11 -5.79
N ILE A 13 23.57 62.83 -5.52
CA ILE A 13 22.46 61.96 -5.19
C ILE A 13 22.05 62.30 -3.76
N ALA A 14 20.85 62.81 -3.54
CA ALA A 14 20.28 63.08 -2.24
C ALA A 14 20.04 61.75 -1.46
N PRO A 15 20.34 61.62 -0.16
CA PRO A 15 20.10 60.45 0.59
C PRO A 15 18.59 60.19 0.74
N HIS A 16 18.15 58.99 0.35
CA HIS A 16 16.77 58.54 0.53
C HIS A 16 16.43 58.56 2.03
N ALA A 17 15.46 59.35 2.41
CA ALA A 17 14.95 59.45 3.75
C ALA A 17 14.37 58.07 4.18
N ALA A 18 14.85 57.53 5.29
CA ALA A 18 14.34 56.27 5.87
C ALA A 18 12.88 56.46 6.28
N PRO A 19 12.00 55.49 6.01
CA PRO A 19 10.60 55.56 6.40
C PRO A 19 10.45 55.60 7.93
N PRO A 20 9.42 56.32 8.46
CA PRO A 20 9.21 56.48 9.90
C PRO A 20 8.99 55.12 10.59
N ALA A 21 9.50 54.97 11.81
CA ALA A 21 9.50 53.75 12.59
C ALA A 21 8.12 53.06 12.73
N ALA A 22 7.04 53.85 12.70
CA ALA A 22 5.67 53.35 12.73
C ALA A 22 5.27 52.52 11.48
N ALA A 23 5.80 52.86 10.30
CA ALA A 23 5.55 52.13 9.06
C ALA A 23 6.28 50.78 9.03
N ARG A 24 7.46 50.69 9.66
CA ARG A 24 8.21 49.45 9.80
C ARG A 24 7.48 48.44 10.68
N ARG A 25 6.85 48.87 11.81
CA ARG A 25 6.09 47.98 12.72
C ARG A 25 4.84 47.42 12.04
N ARG A 26 4.11 48.23 11.25
CA ARG A 26 2.93 47.76 10.52
C ARG A 26 3.29 46.75 9.43
N ARG A 27 4.37 46.94 8.69
CA ARG A 27 4.85 46.01 7.64
C ARG A 27 5.33 44.68 8.26
N ALA A 28 6.04 44.76 9.39
CA ALA A 28 6.46 43.53 10.11
C ALA A 28 5.27 42.71 10.65
N ALA A 29 4.22 43.39 11.15
CA ALA A 29 3.00 42.72 11.62
C ALA A 29 2.24 42.03 10.48
N TRP A 30 2.13 42.67 9.31
CA TRP A 30 1.49 42.07 8.13
C TRP A 30 2.26 40.88 7.58
N LEU A 31 3.60 40.94 7.54
CA LEU A 31 4.44 39.83 7.12
C LEU A 31 4.36 38.64 8.08
N ALA A 32 4.22 38.88 9.39
CA ALA A 32 4.04 37.78 10.37
C ALA A 32 2.68 37.12 10.23
N VAL A 33 1.61 37.87 9.97
CA VAL A 33 0.27 37.32 9.78
C VAL A 33 0.18 36.50 8.47
N THR A 34 0.79 36.99 7.38
CA THR A 34 0.82 36.25 6.11
C THR A 34 1.67 34.97 6.20
N ALA A 35 2.80 35.01 6.92
CA ALA A 35 3.62 33.80 7.15
C ALA A 35 2.90 32.76 7.99
N LEU A 36 2.12 33.19 9.00
CA LEU A 36 1.33 32.27 9.82
C LEU A 36 0.18 31.65 9.02
N ALA A 37 -0.48 32.43 8.16
CA ALA A 37 -1.56 31.93 7.30
C ALA A 37 -1.05 30.93 6.22
N LEU A 38 0.14 31.19 5.62
CA LEU A 38 0.77 30.23 4.70
C LEU A 38 1.26 28.96 5.42
N GLY A 39 1.74 29.09 6.65
CA GLY A 39 2.21 27.94 7.44
C GLY A 39 1.10 26.98 7.85
N LEU A 40 -0.09 27.48 8.18
CA LEU A 40 -1.26 26.64 8.47
C LEU A 40 -1.86 25.99 7.21
N GLY A 41 -1.78 26.67 6.07
CA GLY A 41 -2.30 26.16 4.79
C GLY A 41 -1.48 24.99 4.22
N THR A 42 -0.15 25.03 4.36
CA THR A 42 0.74 23.98 3.85
C THR A 42 0.75 22.73 4.72
N GLY A 43 0.47 22.84 6.01
CA GLY A 43 0.39 21.69 6.92
C GLY A 43 -0.87 20.82 6.71
N LEU A 44 -1.93 21.37 6.09
CA LEU A 44 -3.18 20.61 5.84
C LEU A 44 -3.21 19.99 4.44
N ALA A 45 -2.39 20.46 3.51
CA ALA A 45 -2.34 19.94 2.12
C ALA A 45 -1.42 18.74 1.94
N LEU A 46 -0.58 18.39 2.93
CA LEU A 46 0.31 17.22 2.90
C LEU A 46 -0.28 15.98 3.62
N ARG A 47 -1.55 16.00 4.00
CA ARG A 47 -2.29 14.76 4.13
C ARG A 47 -2.57 14.29 2.71
N THR A 48 -1.57 13.69 2.07
CA THR A 48 -1.81 12.76 0.99
C THR A 48 -2.88 11.82 1.52
N SER A 49 -4.06 11.93 0.94
CA SER A 49 -5.05 10.88 1.06
C SER A 49 -4.38 9.65 0.45
N ASP A 50 -3.73 8.83 1.29
CA ASP A 50 -3.67 7.41 1.07
C ASP A 50 -5.15 7.01 1.04
N ALA A 51 -5.77 7.15 -0.14
CA ALA A 51 -7.01 6.46 -0.40
C ALA A 51 -6.69 5.01 -0.03
N PRO A 52 -7.43 4.38 0.92
CA PRO A 52 -7.18 3.00 1.25
C PRO A 52 -7.28 2.26 -0.08
N SER A 53 -6.12 1.79 -0.57
CA SER A 53 -6.05 0.81 -1.64
C SER A 53 -7.05 -0.27 -1.27
N PRO A 54 -7.94 -0.75 -2.17
CA PRO A 54 -8.98 -1.68 -1.78
C PRO A 54 -8.34 -2.76 -0.94
N ALA A 55 -8.67 -2.74 0.34
CA ALA A 55 -8.02 -3.59 1.33
C ALA A 55 -8.11 -5.02 0.82
N THR A 56 -6.97 -5.68 0.64
CA THR A 56 -6.93 -7.11 0.30
C THR A 56 -7.90 -7.79 1.25
N PRO A 57 -8.96 -8.47 0.74
CA PRO A 57 -9.99 -9.02 1.61
C PRO A 57 -9.34 -9.95 2.62
N LEU A 58 -9.35 -9.57 3.90
CA LEU A 58 -8.84 -10.42 4.96
C LEU A 58 -9.71 -11.68 5.04
N PRO A 59 -9.13 -12.83 5.43
CA PRO A 59 -9.88 -14.04 5.70
C PRO A 59 -11.01 -13.80 6.69
N VAL A 60 -12.08 -14.58 6.58
CA VAL A 60 -13.22 -14.49 7.50
C VAL A 60 -12.76 -14.88 8.90
N ALA A 61 -12.95 -13.99 9.87
CA ALA A 61 -12.58 -14.25 11.26
C ALA A 61 -13.24 -15.54 11.80
N GLY A 62 -12.47 -16.32 12.54
CA GLY A 62 -12.91 -17.59 13.13
C GLY A 62 -12.83 -18.79 12.19
N ARG A 63 -12.39 -18.62 10.93
CA ARG A 63 -12.21 -19.71 9.98
C ARG A 63 -10.77 -19.83 9.51
N PRO A 64 -10.20 -21.04 9.40
CA PRO A 64 -8.93 -21.23 8.71
C PRO A 64 -9.07 -20.79 7.26
N ALA A 65 -7.97 -20.31 6.68
CA ALA A 65 -7.98 -19.80 5.32
C ALA A 65 -6.77 -20.27 4.51
N LEU A 66 -7.00 -20.48 3.21
CA LEU A 66 -5.97 -20.64 2.21
C LEU A 66 -5.96 -19.37 1.34
N VAL A 67 -4.87 -18.62 1.38
CA VAL A 67 -4.68 -17.44 0.55
C VAL A 67 -3.72 -17.77 -0.58
N GLU A 68 -4.23 -17.79 -1.79
CA GLU A 68 -3.46 -17.96 -3.02
C GLU A 68 -3.05 -16.59 -3.56
N LEU A 69 -1.75 -16.35 -3.64
CA LEU A 69 -1.16 -15.18 -4.28
C LEU A 69 -0.60 -15.58 -5.64
N GLY A 70 -1.26 -15.12 -6.70
CA GLY A 70 -0.95 -15.55 -8.05
C GLY A 70 -1.23 -14.49 -9.09
N SER A 71 -1.37 -14.91 -10.34
CA SER A 71 -1.77 -14.04 -11.44
C SER A 71 -2.43 -14.86 -12.54
N THR A 72 -3.41 -14.26 -13.22
CA THR A 72 -4.05 -14.86 -14.41
C THR A 72 -3.08 -15.03 -15.59
N LYS A 73 -1.93 -14.35 -15.56
CA LYS A 73 -0.89 -14.44 -16.61
C LYS A 73 0.20 -15.48 -16.34
N CYS A 74 0.09 -16.21 -15.24
CA CYS A 74 1.08 -17.21 -14.83
C CYS A 74 0.55 -18.63 -15.06
N ALA A 75 1.26 -19.44 -15.84
CA ALA A 75 0.80 -20.80 -16.20
C ALA A 75 0.66 -21.73 -14.98
N SER A 76 1.61 -21.68 -14.02
CA SER A 76 1.52 -22.47 -12.78
C SER A 76 0.40 -22.00 -11.87
N CYS A 77 0.06 -20.70 -11.87
CA CYS A 77 -1.12 -20.18 -11.17
C CYS A 77 -2.42 -20.67 -11.84
N ALA A 78 -2.45 -20.77 -13.16
CA ALA A 78 -3.59 -21.35 -13.88
C ALA A 78 -3.83 -22.81 -13.49
N ALA A 79 -2.77 -23.60 -13.29
CA ALA A 79 -2.88 -24.98 -12.81
C ALA A 79 -3.44 -25.10 -11.39
N MET A 80 -3.35 -24.06 -10.56
CA MET A 80 -3.96 -24.02 -9.22
C MET A 80 -5.48 -23.84 -9.26
N GLN A 81 -6.04 -23.22 -10.32
CA GLN A 81 -7.46 -22.86 -10.35
C GLN A 81 -8.43 -24.03 -10.14
N PRO A 82 -8.27 -25.20 -10.79
CA PRO A 82 -9.14 -26.36 -10.53
C PRO A 82 -9.00 -26.86 -9.08
N VAL A 83 -7.79 -26.88 -8.51
CA VAL A 83 -7.56 -27.27 -7.12
C VAL A 83 -8.32 -26.33 -6.16
N LEU A 84 -8.20 -25.03 -6.36
CA LEU A 84 -8.88 -24.02 -5.53
C LEU A 84 -10.40 -24.06 -5.69
N ALA A 85 -10.91 -24.35 -6.89
CA ALA A 85 -12.34 -24.51 -7.12
C ALA A 85 -12.91 -25.68 -6.34
N VAL A 86 -12.23 -26.83 -6.38
CA VAL A 86 -12.60 -28.02 -5.61
C VAL A 86 -12.57 -27.75 -4.11
N LEU A 87 -11.52 -27.08 -3.61
CA LEU A 87 -11.41 -26.73 -2.18
C LEU A 87 -12.52 -25.79 -1.72
N ARG A 88 -12.93 -24.83 -2.54
CA ARG A 88 -14.07 -23.94 -2.22
C ARG A 88 -15.38 -24.71 -2.08
N SER A 89 -15.64 -25.63 -3.00
CA SER A 89 -16.87 -26.44 -2.96
C SER A 89 -16.87 -27.46 -1.83
N ALA A 90 -15.72 -28.08 -1.54
CA ALA A 90 -15.58 -29.09 -0.50
C ALA A 90 -15.45 -28.52 0.91
N GLY A 91 -14.94 -27.31 1.03
CA GLY A 91 -14.72 -26.66 2.32
C GLY A 91 -15.99 -26.36 3.11
N ASP A 92 -17.16 -26.46 2.48
CA ASP A 92 -18.51 -26.33 3.07
C ASP A 92 -18.60 -25.19 4.11
N GLY A 93 -17.98 -24.06 3.78
CA GLY A 93 -17.89 -22.89 4.67
C GLY A 93 -16.93 -23.04 5.85
N ARG A 94 -16.24 -24.16 6.01
CA ARG A 94 -15.23 -24.38 7.08
C ARG A 94 -13.84 -23.90 6.71
N LEU A 95 -13.51 -23.81 5.42
CA LEU A 95 -12.28 -23.25 4.89
C LEU A 95 -12.60 -22.02 4.04
N ASP A 96 -11.93 -20.90 4.30
CA ASP A 96 -11.99 -19.72 3.44
C ASP A 96 -10.87 -19.78 2.39
N VAL A 97 -11.22 -19.79 1.11
CA VAL A 97 -10.24 -19.86 0.00
C VAL A 97 -10.23 -18.55 -0.74
N ARG A 98 -9.15 -17.78 -0.60
CA ARG A 98 -8.94 -16.47 -1.22
C ARG A 98 -7.92 -16.54 -2.33
N VAL A 99 -8.19 -15.81 -3.42
CA VAL A 99 -7.24 -15.64 -4.52
C VAL A 99 -6.98 -14.16 -4.71
N ILE A 100 -5.72 -13.79 -4.69
CA ILE A 100 -5.24 -12.41 -4.84
C ILE A 100 -4.38 -12.36 -6.10
N ASP A 101 -4.81 -11.59 -7.10
CA ASP A 101 -3.96 -11.31 -8.27
C ASP A 101 -2.97 -10.20 -7.92
N VAL A 102 -1.71 -10.58 -7.77
CA VAL A 102 -0.64 -9.66 -7.34
C VAL A 102 -0.26 -8.62 -8.40
N PHE A 103 -0.69 -8.80 -9.65
CA PHE A 103 -0.50 -7.78 -10.68
C PHE A 103 -1.60 -6.73 -10.69
N GLN A 104 -2.78 -7.08 -10.20
CA GLN A 104 -3.89 -6.15 -9.98
C GLN A 104 -3.78 -5.47 -8.62
N GLN A 105 -3.31 -6.18 -7.59
CA GLN A 105 -3.15 -5.71 -6.21
C GLN A 105 -1.67 -5.73 -5.82
N ARG A 106 -0.90 -4.80 -6.35
CA ARG A 106 0.58 -4.79 -6.21
C ARG A 106 1.06 -4.65 -4.77
N GLU A 107 0.29 -3.97 -3.93
CA GLU A 107 0.58 -3.86 -2.49
C GLU A 107 0.55 -5.21 -1.79
N ALA A 108 -0.22 -6.19 -2.29
CA ALA A 108 -0.25 -7.54 -1.75
C ALA A 108 1.13 -8.21 -1.76
N ILE A 109 2.00 -7.87 -2.72
CA ILE A 109 3.37 -8.39 -2.77
C ILE A 109 4.12 -8.06 -1.47
N ARG A 110 4.00 -6.81 -0.99
CA ARG A 110 4.66 -6.38 0.24
C ARG A 110 3.93 -6.88 1.48
N GLN A 111 2.59 -6.76 1.49
CA GLN A 111 1.76 -7.16 2.63
C GLN A 111 1.92 -8.63 2.98
N TRP A 112 1.99 -9.48 1.95
CA TRP A 112 2.10 -10.94 2.09
C TRP A 112 3.54 -11.46 1.93
N ASN A 113 4.54 -10.56 1.80
CA ASN A 113 5.95 -10.92 1.56
C ASN A 113 6.11 -11.95 0.42
N VAL A 114 5.45 -11.69 -0.72
CA VAL A 114 5.47 -12.60 -1.88
C VAL A 114 6.80 -12.47 -2.60
N ARG A 115 7.52 -13.59 -2.74
CA ARG A 115 8.81 -13.66 -3.46
C ARG A 115 8.70 -14.32 -4.82
N ALA A 116 7.72 -15.18 -4.99
CA ALA A 116 7.41 -15.88 -6.24
C ALA A 116 5.91 -16.22 -6.28
N ILE A 117 5.39 -16.52 -7.47
CA ILE A 117 4.00 -16.94 -7.68
C ILE A 117 3.97 -18.28 -8.44
N PRO A 118 2.99 -19.12 -8.14
CA PRO A 118 2.00 -19.00 -7.08
C PRO A 118 2.61 -19.20 -5.69
N THR A 119 2.06 -18.51 -4.68
CA THR A 119 2.36 -18.73 -3.26
C THR A 119 1.06 -18.96 -2.51
N GLN A 120 0.99 -20.03 -1.73
CA GLN A 120 -0.12 -20.35 -0.86
C GLN A 120 0.27 -20.05 0.59
N VAL A 121 -0.57 -19.28 1.28
CA VAL A 121 -0.43 -18.96 2.70
C VAL A 121 -1.55 -19.64 3.46
N PHE A 122 -1.18 -20.51 4.40
CA PHE A 122 -2.09 -21.26 5.25
C PHE A 122 -2.29 -20.49 6.55
N LEU A 123 -3.53 -20.15 6.86
CA LEU A 123 -3.87 -19.36 8.05
C LEU A 123 -4.80 -20.16 8.97
N ASP A 124 -4.62 -19.96 10.28
CA ASP A 124 -5.59 -20.45 11.27
C ASP A 124 -6.83 -19.54 11.35
N GLY A 125 -7.80 -19.90 12.20
CA GLY A 125 -9.01 -19.12 12.40
C GLY A 125 -8.80 -17.75 13.04
N GLN A 126 -7.61 -17.47 13.54
CA GLN A 126 -7.20 -16.17 14.08
C GLN A 126 -6.42 -15.33 13.07
N GLY A 127 -6.22 -15.84 11.84
CA GLY A 127 -5.47 -15.18 10.78
C GLY A 127 -3.95 -15.27 10.93
N ARG A 128 -3.43 -16.13 11.81
CA ARG A 128 -1.99 -16.37 11.96
C ARG A 128 -1.51 -17.31 10.87
N GLU A 129 -0.36 -17.00 10.28
CA GLU A 129 0.29 -17.87 9.30
C GLU A 129 0.78 -19.15 9.97
N LEU A 130 0.31 -20.29 9.47
CA LEU A 130 0.70 -21.63 9.91
C LEU A 130 1.87 -22.15 9.07
N GLU A 131 1.76 -22.00 7.75
CA GLU A 131 2.71 -22.51 6.77
C GLU A 131 2.60 -21.71 5.48
N ARG A 132 3.62 -21.82 4.65
CA ARG A 132 3.68 -21.18 3.33
C ARG A 132 4.28 -22.16 2.32
N HIS A 133 3.65 -22.25 1.15
CA HIS A 133 4.15 -23.03 0.03
C HIS A 133 4.36 -22.14 -1.20
N VAL A 134 5.39 -22.42 -1.99
CA VAL A 134 5.68 -21.72 -3.26
C VAL A 134 5.66 -22.72 -4.40
N GLY A 135 4.94 -22.40 -5.46
CA GLY A 135 4.73 -23.27 -6.60
C GLY A 135 3.38 -23.98 -6.58
N PHE A 136 3.20 -24.92 -7.49
CA PHE A 136 1.99 -25.76 -7.53
C PHE A 136 1.94 -26.69 -6.31
N ILE A 137 0.75 -26.84 -5.74
CA ILE A 137 0.47 -27.79 -4.65
C ILE A 137 -0.83 -28.52 -4.94
N SER A 138 -0.85 -29.84 -4.68
CA SER A 138 -2.06 -30.63 -4.88
C SER A 138 -3.11 -30.40 -3.78
N GLY A 139 -4.38 -30.69 -4.06
CA GLY A 139 -5.45 -30.62 -3.05
C GLY A 139 -5.17 -31.53 -1.85
N ASP A 140 -4.63 -32.73 -2.07
CA ASP A 140 -4.25 -33.65 -0.98
C ASP A 140 -3.14 -33.10 -0.10
N ASP A 141 -2.15 -32.42 -0.69
CA ASP A 141 -1.08 -31.77 0.07
C ASP A 141 -1.62 -30.60 0.90
N ILE A 142 -2.56 -29.83 0.35
CA ILE A 142 -3.25 -28.76 1.09
C ILE A 142 -3.99 -29.36 2.30
N HIS A 143 -4.75 -30.44 2.11
CA HIS A 143 -5.42 -31.13 3.21
C HIS A 143 -4.42 -31.65 4.27
N ARG A 144 -3.32 -32.28 3.83
CA ARG A 144 -2.27 -32.74 4.74
C ARG A 144 -1.62 -31.61 5.52
N THR A 145 -1.41 -30.48 4.86
CA THR A 145 -0.82 -29.29 5.51
C THR A 145 -1.73 -28.80 6.65
N PHE A 146 -3.00 -28.57 6.38
CA PHE A 146 -3.93 -28.15 7.44
C PHE A 146 -4.07 -29.21 8.55
N ALA A 147 -4.09 -30.50 8.19
CA ALA A 147 -4.19 -31.58 9.17
C ALA A 147 -3.00 -31.64 10.13
N ARG A 148 -1.77 -31.34 9.67
CA ARG A 148 -0.57 -31.23 10.55
C ARG A 148 -0.74 -30.16 11.63
N HIS A 149 -1.56 -29.14 11.35
CA HIS A 149 -1.87 -28.06 12.29
C HIS A 149 -3.20 -28.27 13.04
N GLY A 150 -3.74 -29.51 13.03
CA GLY A 150 -4.97 -29.86 13.76
C GLY A 150 -6.25 -29.31 13.11
N ILE A 151 -6.19 -28.86 11.86
CA ILE A 151 -7.34 -28.33 11.14
C ILE A 151 -7.81 -29.36 10.12
N ALA A 152 -9.04 -29.86 10.31
CA ALA A 152 -9.66 -30.81 9.41
C ALA A 152 -10.92 -30.20 8.76
N PHE A 153 -11.07 -30.45 7.46
CA PHE A 153 -12.26 -30.14 6.67
C PHE A 153 -12.49 -31.25 5.65
N ASP A 154 -13.70 -31.35 5.13
CA ASP A 154 -14.06 -32.51 4.30
C ASP A 154 -13.25 -32.55 3.01
N ARG A 155 -12.83 -33.77 2.62
CA ARG A 155 -12.26 -34.03 1.31
C ARG A 155 -13.35 -34.16 0.27
N PRO A 156 -13.21 -33.56 -0.92
CA PRO A 156 -14.10 -33.88 -2.01
C PRO A 156 -14.06 -35.38 -2.30
N GLY A 157 -15.18 -36.05 -2.27
CA GLY A 157 -15.29 -37.49 -2.54
C GLY A 157 -15.14 -38.42 -1.34
N ALA A 158 -14.88 -37.93 -0.12
CA ALA A 158 -14.83 -38.79 1.07
C ALA A 158 -16.21 -39.29 1.54
N SER A 159 -17.29 -38.70 1.05
CA SER A 159 -18.67 -39.02 1.42
C SER A 159 -19.29 -40.18 0.62
N LEU A 160 -18.57 -40.81 -0.31
CA LEU A 160 -19.12 -41.91 -1.15
C LEU A 160 -18.74 -43.31 -0.68
N GLY A 161 -18.25 -43.47 0.54
CA GLY A 161 -17.81 -44.74 1.09
C GLY A 161 -18.31 -45.02 2.51
N GLN A 162 -19.63 -45.04 2.73
CA GLN A 162 -20.28 -45.73 3.84
C GLN A 162 -21.56 -46.38 3.34
#